data_818509b1402de27f8b002deca4caf6fc
#
_entry.id   818509b1402de27f8b002deca4caf6fc
#
_cell.length_a   1.000
_cell.length_b   1.000
_cell.length_c   1.000
_cell.angle_alpha   90.00
_cell.angle_beta   90.00
_cell.angle_gamma   90.00
#
_symmetry.space_group_name_H-M   'P 1'
#
loop_
_entity.id
_entity.type
_entity.pdbx_description
1 polymer ?
#
loop_
_entity_poly.entity_id
_entity_poly.type
_entity_poly.pdbx_seq_one_letter_code
_entity_poly.pdbx_strand_id
1 'polypeptide(L)'
;MIYKMSKDEIYTFIETHLPIIDNLKKDFGEVFTCSAFINKMLDQLPVEVWTNPGKTWLEPCCGVGNFMAIVYLRLMDGLVLWEPVRELRSKHIIQNMLYMVELNPSNVEICSSLFKNVVCCDFLTWSNNSKSFDIIVGNLPFQSKSCLGGKNKLYEKIMDKCLNMFTDYILVITPDNIFSGGSKLYKRMVNNHSVLLIDLDKSNQQFFLKIQQYICYFLIQNGHNVDVLTKIICNDGSFFSVKLVDRPVNPVRNWNAETENLIRKYISNTKNNIVYNRGKSIQHYGSEGSNHDIALIYTPTKFLYTNRDDLAVGYGIKKIVIFCISVKMEFKLDLDGQYGVGPNTFYIPLENNQSEKWIRFLESDDYKTMVSSTKTNRQFLKNTFIQHLNYKYILN
;
A
#
# COMPACT_ATOMS: atom_id res chain seq x y z
N MET A 1 -7.76 26.13 -23.32
CA MET A 1 -8.83 25.65 -22.41
C MET A 1 -9.50 24.43 -23.04
N ILE A 2 -9.71 23.40 -22.26
CA ILE A 2 -10.19 22.06 -22.66
C ILE A 2 -11.54 22.06 -23.39
N TYR A 3 -12.42 23.03 -23.12
CA TYR A 3 -13.75 23.10 -23.76
C TYR A 3 -13.70 23.35 -25.30
N LYS A 4 -12.56 23.83 -25.82
CA LYS A 4 -12.36 24.04 -27.27
C LYS A 4 -11.87 22.77 -27.97
N MET A 5 -11.47 21.76 -27.21
CA MET A 5 -10.92 20.52 -27.74
C MET A 5 -12.05 19.50 -28.00
N SER A 6 -11.90 18.73 -29.05
CA SER A 6 -12.67 17.53 -29.29
C SER A 6 -12.27 16.43 -28.30
N LYS A 7 -13.07 15.38 -28.21
CA LYS A 7 -12.75 14.21 -27.40
C LYS A 7 -11.41 13.57 -27.81
N ASP A 8 -11.17 13.45 -29.10
CA ASP A 8 -9.95 12.85 -29.67
C ASP A 8 -8.72 13.71 -29.38
N GLU A 9 -8.85 15.04 -29.46
CA GLU A 9 -7.76 15.95 -29.08
C GLU A 9 -7.40 15.85 -27.59
N ILE A 10 -8.37 15.64 -26.71
CA ILE A 10 -8.13 15.42 -25.27
C ILE A 10 -7.41 14.10 -25.05
N TYR A 11 -7.83 13.01 -25.71
CA TYR A 11 -7.10 11.74 -25.62
C TYR A 11 -5.68 11.86 -26.18
N THR A 12 -5.51 12.53 -27.32
CA THR A 12 -4.18 12.79 -27.90
C THR A 12 -3.31 13.60 -26.93
N PHE A 13 -3.87 14.61 -26.29
CA PHE A 13 -3.16 15.38 -25.26
C PHE A 13 -2.63 14.49 -24.13
N ILE A 14 -3.48 13.61 -23.58
CA ILE A 14 -3.09 12.68 -22.52
C ILE A 14 -1.94 11.78 -22.99
N GLU A 15 -2.09 11.13 -24.14
CA GLU A 15 -1.11 10.17 -24.66
C GLU A 15 0.22 10.86 -25.04
N THR A 16 0.18 12.10 -25.51
CA THR A 16 1.40 12.88 -25.85
C THR A 16 2.23 13.20 -24.61
N HIS A 17 1.61 13.38 -23.45
CA HIS A 17 2.32 13.74 -22.21
C HIS A 17 2.76 12.52 -21.39
N LEU A 18 2.44 11.28 -21.79
CA LEU A 18 2.83 10.07 -21.08
C LEU A 18 4.35 9.78 -21.05
N PRO A 19 5.14 9.98 -22.12
CA PRO A 19 6.48 9.44 -22.19
C PRO A 19 7.63 10.43 -22.00
N ILE A 20 7.43 11.72 -21.96
CA ILE A 20 8.47 12.68 -22.36
C ILE A 20 9.61 12.84 -21.35
N ILE A 21 9.55 12.30 -20.12
CA ILE A 21 10.49 12.79 -19.12
C ILE A 21 11.10 11.69 -18.24
N ASP A 22 12.09 10.96 -18.76
CA ASP A 22 12.98 10.10 -17.95
C ASP A 22 13.74 10.91 -16.85
N ASN A 23 13.96 12.19 -17.04
CA ASN A 23 14.64 13.08 -16.09
C ASN A 23 13.72 13.56 -14.95
N LEU A 24 12.45 13.84 -15.20
CA LEU A 24 11.49 14.30 -14.18
C LEU A 24 11.09 13.18 -13.20
N LYS A 25 11.18 11.92 -13.62
CA LYS A 25 11.00 10.76 -12.74
C LYS A 25 11.96 10.75 -11.55
N LYS A 26 13.21 11.17 -11.80
CA LYS A 26 14.23 11.27 -10.74
C LYS A 26 13.94 12.41 -9.77
N ASP A 27 13.30 13.46 -10.24
CA ASP A 27 13.17 14.70 -9.52
C ASP A 27 11.88 14.81 -8.69
N PHE A 28 10.75 14.35 -9.20
CA PHE A 28 9.45 14.49 -8.55
C PHE A 28 8.73 13.16 -8.29
N GLY A 29 9.30 12.01 -8.69
CA GLY A 29 8.65 10.70 -8.53
C GLY A 29 7.42 10.53 -9.42
N GLU A 30 7.34 11.30 -10.51
CA GLU A 30 6.17 11.35 -11.37
C GLU A 30 5.97 10.05 -12.15
N VAL A 31 4.73 9.58 -12.16
CA VAL A 31 4.28 8.43 -12.92
C VAL A 31 2.97 8.80 -13.59
N PHE A 32 3.02 9.03 -14.89
CA PHE A 32 1.83 9.35 -15.67
C PHE A 32 0.97 8.10 -15.89
N THR A 33 -0.34 8.29 -15.88
CA THR A 33 -1.33 7.22 -16.05
C THR A 33 -2.03 7.41 -17.39
N CYS A 34 -2.07 6.34 -18.20
CA CYS A 34 -2.71 6.37 -19.52
C CYS A 34 -4.24 6.40 -19.41
N SER A 35 -4.88 6.89 -20.47
CA SER A 35 -6.33 7.06 -20.53
C SER A 35 -7.10 5.77 -20.34
N ALA A 36 -6.61 4.64 -20.87
CA ALA A 36 -7.25 3.33 -20.73
C ALA A 36 -7.33 2.88 -19.27
N PHE A 37 -6.25 3.08 -18.51
CA PHE A 37 -6.22 2.70 -17.09
C PHE A 37 -7.07 3.65 -16.24
N ILE A 38 -7.04 4.96 -16.53
CA ILE A 38 -7.91 5.93 -15.85
C ILE A 38 -9.37 5.56 -16.06
N ASN A 39 -9.78 5.22 -17.30
CA ASN A 39 -11.15 4.78 -17.58
C ASN A 39 -11.52 3.52 -16.79
N LYS A 40 -10.64 2.50 -16.77
CA LYS A 40 -10.85 1.26 -15.97
C LYS A 40 -11.14 1.58 -14.51
N MET A 41 -10.40 2.52 -13.93
CA MET A 41 -10.58 2.95 -12.55
C MET A 41 -11.90 3.69 -12.36
N LEU A 42 -12.18 4.70 -13.18
CA LEU A 42 -13.35 5.54 -13.05
C LEU A 42 -14.67 4.77 -13.28
N ASP A 43 -14.65 3.63 -14.00
CA ASP A 43 -15.77 2.69 -14.14
C ASP A 43 -16.19 2.03 -12.82
N GLN A 44 -15.36 2.12 -11.77
CA GLN A 44 -15.70 1.60 -10.45
C GLN A 44 -16.54 2.58 -9.61
N LEU A 45 -16.64 3.84 -10.02
CA LEU A 45 -17.46 4.83 -9.34
C LEU A 45 -18.95 4.66 -9.73
N PRO A 46 -19.88 4.91 -8.82
CA PRO A 46 -21.29 4.83 -9.11
C PRO A 46 -21.74 5.94 -10.09
N VAL A 47 -22.81 5.67 -10.83
CA VAL A 47 -23.27 6.55 -11.92
C VAL A 47 -23.70 7.93 -11.42
N GLU A 48 -24.17 8.02 -10.19
CA GLU A 48 -24.70 9.23 -9.57
C GLU A 48 -23.63 10.35 -9.46
N VAL A 49 -22.35 9.99 -9.36
CA VAL A 49 -21.29 10.99 -9.29
C VAL A 49 -21.10 11.77 -10.59
N TRP A 50 -21.53 11.19 -11.72
CA TRP A 50 -21.40 11.76 -13.05
C TRP A 50 -22.56 12.67 -13.43
N THR A 51 -23.71 12.49 -12.80
CA THR A 51 -24.98 13.18 -13.15
C THR A 51 -25.34 14.30 -12.16
N ASN A 52 -24.58 14.47 -11.09
CA ASN A 52 -24.84 15.51 -10.09
C ASN A 52 -23.92 16.71 -10.27
N PRO A 53 -24.43 17.90 -10.68
CA PRO A 53 -23.64 19.10 -10.94
C PRO A 53 -23.04 19.73 -9.67
N GLY A 54 -23.50 19.34 -8.46
CA GLY A 54 -22.99 19.84 -7.21
C GLY A 54 -21.73 19.10 -6.71
N LYS A 55 -21.33 17.99 -7.35
CA LYS A 55 -20.17 17.22 -6.91
C LYS A 55 -18.84 17.89 -7.24
N THR A 56 -17.96 17.91 -6.25
CA THR A 56 -16.61 18.48 -6.36
C THR A 56 -15.56 17.38 -6.38
N TRP A 57 -14.57 17.52 -7.25
CA TRP A 57 -13.50 16.56 -7.50
C TRP A 57 -12.15 17.17 -7.17
N LEU A 58 -11.29 16.41 -6.49
CA LEU A 58 -9.92 16.80 -6.19
C LEU A 58 -8.94 15.77 -6.73
N GLU A 59 -7.90 16.27 -7.41
CA GLU A 59 -6.68 15.51 -7.69
C GLU A 59 -5.52 16.11 -6.91
N PRO A 60 -4.99 15.43 -5.88
CA PRO A 60 -4.02 16.03 -4.95
C PRO A 60 -2.60 16.15 -5.51
N CYS A 61 -2.28 15.44 -6.60
CA CYS A 61 -0.99 15.46 -7.27
C CYS A 61 -1.22 15.23 -8.77
N CYS A 62 -1.73 16.26 -9.45
CA CYS A 62 -2.38 16.06 -10.75
C CYS A 62 -1.41 15.90 -11.93
N GLY A 63 -0.11 16.18 -11.76
CA GLY A 63 0.79 16.24 -12.92
C GLY A 63 0.26 17.20 -13.97
N VAL A 64 0.16 16.76 -15.20
CA VAL A 64 -0.40 17.54 -16.31
C VAL A 64 -1.94 17.49 -16.40
N GLY A 65 -2.62 16.79 -15.46
CA GLY A 65 -4.09 16.76 -15.36
C GLY A 65 -4.77 15.62 -16.11
N ASN A 66 -4.09 14.51 -16.35
CA ASN A 66 -4.63 13.39 -17.14
C ASN A 66 -5.92 12.81 -16.55
N PHE A 67 -5.98 12.60 -15.21
CA PHE A 67 -7.20 12.11 -14.55
C PHE A 67 -8.34 13.09 -14.73
N MET A 68 -8.10 14.38 -14.47
CA MET A 68 -9.14 15.41 -14.58
C MET A 68 -9.61 15.64 -16.02
N ALA A 69 -8.78 15.37 -17.01
CA ALA A 69 -9.21 15.40 -18.41
C ALA A 69 -10.25 14.31 -18.73
N ILE A 70 -10.07 13.10 -18.21
CA ILE A 70 -11.07 12.03 -18.38
C ILE A 70 -12.31 12.26 -17.50
N VAL A 71 -12.14 12.75 -16.26
CA VAL A 71 -13.27 13.16 -15.40
C VAL A 71 -14.11 14.24 -16.10
N TYR A 72 -13.46 15.24 -16.69
CA TYR A 72 -14.13 16.28 -17.47
C TYR A 72 -14.98 15.68 -18.62
N LEU A 73 -14.44 14.76 -19.39
CA LEU A 73 -15.18 14.13 -20.49
C LEU A 73 -16.43 13.39 -19.99
N ARG A 74 -16.30 12.62 -18.90
CA ARG A 74 -17.43 11.90 -18.30
C ARG A 74 -18.49 12.82 -17.71
N LEU A 75 -18.11 13.91 -17.08
CA LEU A 75 -19.02 14.94 -16.60
C LEU A 75 -19.71 15.67 -17.73
N MET A 76 -19.00 15.94 -18.85
CA MET A 76 -19.60 16.52 -20.04
C MET A 76 -20.70 15.63 -20.63
N ASP A 77 -20.52 14.33 -20.59
CA ASP A 77 -21.55 13.37 -21.03
C ASP A 77 -22.66 13.20 -19.96
N GLY A 78 -22.31 13.09 -18.68
CA GLY A 78 -23.26 12.81 -17.60
C GLY A 78 -24.20 13.98 -17.26
N LEU A 79 -23.76 15.21 -17.45
CA LEU A 79 -24.50 16.42 -17.11
C LEU A 79 -25.34 17.01 -18.28
N VAL A 80 -25.49 16.27 -19.40
CA VAL A 80 -26.24 16.76 -20.57
C VAL A 80 -27.70 17.09 -20.21
N LEU A 81 -28.34 16.32 -19.35
CA LEU A 81 -29.73 16.56 -18.95
C LEU A 81 -29.87 17.76 -17.99
N TRP A 82 -28.83 18.04 -17.20
CA TRP A 82 -28.81 19.20 -16.30
C TRP A 82 -28.56 20.49 -17.04
N GLU A 83 -27.58 20.53 -17.95
CA GLU A 83 -27.26 21.70 -18.78
C GLU A 83 -27.00 21.25 -20.22
N PRO A 84 -27.99 21.39 -21.12
CA PRO A 84 -27.84 20.96 -22.53
C PRO A 84 -26.82 21.78 -23.30
N VAL A 85 -26.62 23.06 -22.95
CA VAL A 85 -25.69 23.93 -23.65
C VAL A 85 -24.25 23.55 -23.30
N ARG A 86 -23.53 23.02 -24.25
CA ARG A 86 -22.17 22.48 -24.08
C ARG A 86 -21.21 23.47 -23.41
N GLU A 87 -21.24 24.72 -23.82
CA GLU A 87 -20.35 25.78 -23.31
C GLU A 87 -20.64 26.11 -21.83
N LEU A 88 -21.90 26.22 -21.45
CA LEU A 88 -22.33 26.50 -20.08
C LEU A 88 -21.99 25.32 -19.17
N ARG A 89 -22.27 24.10 -19.62
CA ARG A 89 -21.93 22.85 -18.93
C ARG A 89 -20.42 22.76 -18.69
N SER A 90 -19.63 22.97 -19.72
CA SER A 90 -18.17 22.96 -19.62
C SER A 90 -17.64 24.03 -18.67
N LYS A 91 -18.16 25.25 -18.75
CA LYS A 91 -17.80 26.35 -17.84
C LYS A 91 -18.08 25.99 -16.39
N HIS A 92 -19.25 25.40 -16.12
CA HIS A 92 -19.62 24.96 -14.77
C HIS A 92 -18.65 23.90 -14.24
N ILE A 93 -18.36 22.86 -15.03
CA ILE A 93 -17.45 21.78 -14.66
C ILE A 93 -16.07 22.33 -14.30
N ILE A 94 -15.47 23.15 -15.18
CA ILE A 94 -14.12 23.68 -15.01
C ILE A 94 -14.04 24.64 -13.81
N GLN A 95 -15.07 25.44 -13.57
CA GLN A 95 -15.03 26.49 -12.56
C GLN A 95 -15.44 26.00 -11.17
N ASN A 96 -16.36 25.05 -11.09
CA ASN A 96 -17.02 24.70 -9.84
C ASN A 96 -16.80 23.26 -9.38
N MET A 97 -16.45 22.35 -10.31
CA MET A 97 -16.37 20.91 -9.96
C MET A 97 -14.95 20.38 -9.84
N LEU A 98 -13.99 20.85 -10.68
CA LEU A 98 -12.64 20.28 -10.75
C LEU A 98 -11.61 21.14 -10.02
N TYR A 99 -10.83 20.50 -9.13
CA TYR A 99 -9.79 21.12 -8.31
C TYR A 99 -8.52 20.26 -8.37
N MET A 100 -7.37 20.90 -8.51
CA MET A 100 -6.08 20.23 -8.73
C MET A 100 -4.98 20.90 -7.92
N VAL A 101 -4.09 20.09 -7.36
CA VAL A 101 -2.86 20.55 -6.70
C VAL A 101 -1.67 19.87 -7.36
N GLU A 102 -0.62 20.63 -7.67
CA GLU A 102 0.59 20.10 -8.27
C GLU A 102 1.82 20.86 -7.73
N LEU A 103 2.90 20.12 -7.49
CA LEU A 103 4.13 20.66 -6.94
C LEU A 103 5.06 21.23 -8.04
N ASN A 104 5.06 20.59 -9.23
CA ASN A 104 5.95 20.96 -10.32
C ASN A 104 5.37 22.14 -11.14
N PRO A 105 6.01 23.33 -11.13
CA PRO A 105 5.50 24.50 -11.85
C PRO A 105 5.30 24.27 -13.37
N SER A 106 6.14 23.46 -14.01
CA SER A 106 6.00 23.15 -15.44
C SER A 106 4.73 22.35 -15.72
N ASN A 107 4.38 21.40 -14.85
CA ASN A 107 3.12 20.67 -14.96
C ASN A 107 1.92 21.57 -14.68
N VAL A 108 2.04 22.47 -13.70
CA VAL A 108 1.01 23.46 -13.39
C VAL A 108 0.72 24.35 -14.61
N GLU A 109 1.75 24.79 -15.34
CA GLU A 109 1.58 25.60 -16.57
C GLU A 109 0.76 24.83 -17.61
N ILE A 110 1.10 23.56 -17.87
CA ILE A 110 0.38 22.71 -18.81
C ILE A 110 -1.07 22.51 -18.32
N CYS A 111 -1.26 22.10 -17.08
CA CYS A 111 -2.57 21.83 -16.51
C CYS A 111 -3.46 23.08 -16.48
N SER A 112 -2.91 24.25 -16.17
CA SER A 112 -3.61 25.54 -16.14
C SER A 112 -4.03 26.03 -17.53
N SER A 113 -3.39 25.53 -18.59
CA SER A 113 -3.84 25.80 -19.96
C SER A 113 -5.20 25.15 -20.27
N LEU A 114 -5.52 24.05 -19.57
CA LEU A 114 -6.76 23.30 -19.71
C LEU A 114 -7.81 23.69 -18.67
N PHE A 115 -7.41 23.81 -17.41
CA PHE A 115 -8.29 23.94 -16.24
C PHE A 115 -8.07 25.27 -15.50
N LYS A 116 -9.02 25.62 -14.64
CA LYS A 116 -8.98 26.89 -13.91
C LYS A 116 -8.46 26.75 -12.47
N ASN A 117 -8.93 25.74 -11.73
CA ASN A 117 -8.63 25.60 -10.31
C ASN A 117 -7.40 24.71 -10.10
N VAL A 118 -6.25 25.15 -10.60
CA VAL A 118 -4.94 24.48 -10.45
C VAL A 118 -4.08 25.30 -9.50
N VAL A 119 -3.58 24.66 -8.43
CA VAL A 119 -2.76 25.32 -7.41
C VAL A 119 -1.35 24.74 -7.43
N CYS A 120 -0.34 25.63 -7.57
CA CYS A 120 1.06 25.27 -7.51
C CYS A 120 1.54 25.25 -6.06
N CYS A 121 1.54 24.09 -5.41
CA CYS A 121 2.09 23.94 -4.05
C CYS A 121 2.28 22.47 -3.65
N ASP A 122 2.99 22.24 -2.53
CA ASP A 122 3.01 20.92 -1.91
C ASP A 122 1.64 20.62 -1.29
N PHE A 123 0.99 19.54 -1.74
CA PHE A 123 -0.30 19.12 -1.21
C PHE A 123 -0.29 18.94 0.31
N LEU A 124 0.82 18.48 0.91
CA LEU A 124 0.88 18.27 2.36
C LEU A 124 0.78 19.58 3.15
N THR A 125 1.29 20.67 2.59
CA THR A 125 1.24 22.02 3.20
C THR A 125 0.07 22.86 2.69
N TRP A 126 -0.59 22.43 1.62
CA TRP A 126 -1.72 23.15 1.06
C TRP A 126 -2.86 23.34 2.06
N SER A 127 -3.24 24.61 2.26
CA SER A 127 -4.41 24.97 3.05
C SER A 127 -5.58 25.26 2.12
N ASN A 128 -6.63 24.49 2.21
CA ASN A 128 -7.85 24.62 1.42
C ASN A 128 -9.00 25.31 2.17
N ASN A 129 -8.70 26.07 3.23
CA ASN A 129 -9.67 26.74 4.09
C ASN A 129 -10.77 25.79 4.60
N SER A 130 -10.38 24.56 4.98
CA SER A 130 -11.28 23.51 5.48
C SER A 130 -12.35 23.03 4.47
N LYS A 131 -12.15 23.27 3.17
CA LYS A 131 -13.04 22.76 2.12
C LYS A 131 -12.90 21.23 2.02
N SER A 132 -14.02 20.52 2.05
CA SER A 132 -14.12 19.10 1.69
C SER A 132 -14.44 18.94 0.20
N PHE A 133 -14.12 17.78 -0.34
CA PHE A 133 -14.42 17.40 -1.73
C PHE A 133 -15.24 16.11 -1.74
N ASP A 134 -16.17 16.01 -2.69
CA ASP A 134 -16.99 14.81 -2.76
C ASP A 134 -16.17 13.62 -3.23
N ILE A 135 -15.36 13.80 -4.25
CA ILE A 135 -14.56 12.71 -4.83
C ILE A 135 -13.08 13.13 -4.91
N ILE A 136 -12.19 12.25 -4.45
CA ILE A 136 -10.74 12.39 -4.63
C ILE A 136 -10.25 11.27 -5.55
N VAL A 137 -9.56 11.65 -6.63
CA VAL A 137 -8.99 10.71 -7.61
C VAL A 137 -7.53 11.02 -7.86
N GLY A 138 -6.76 10.05 -8.34
CA GLY A 138 -5.40 10.29 -8.82
C GLY A 138 -4.42 9.15 -8.61
N ASN A 139 -3.18 9.39 -9.05
CA ASN A 139 -2.04 8.53 -8.82
C ASN A 139 -1.11 9.21 -7.80
N LEU A 140 -1.07 8.70 -6.56
CA LEU A 140 -0.30 9.33 -5.49
C LEU A 140 1.20 9.06 -5.66
N PRO A 141 2.09 10.08 -5.51
CA PRO A 141 3.54 9.89 -5.64
C PRO A 141 4.08 8.96 -4.55
N PHE A 142 4.89 7.96 -4.94
CA PHE A 142 5.29 6.86 -4.04
C PHE A 142 6.41 7.26 -3.08
N GLN A 143 7.36 8.10 -3.52
CA GLN A 143 8.55 8.49 -2.76
C GLN A 143 8.85 9.99 -2.91
N SER A 144 9.53 10.58 -1.93
CA SER A 144 10.11 11.92 -2.05
C SER A 144 11.63 11.84 -2.17
N LYS A 145 12.26 12.79 -2.89
CA LYS A 145 13.72 12.92 -3.05
C LYS A 145 14.52 13.10 -1.75
N SER A 146 13.94 13.68 -0.73
CA SER A 146 14.65 14.18 0.46
C SER A 146 15.14 13.11 1.42
N CYS A 147 14.97 11.81 1.13
CA CYS A 147 15.31 10.72 2.05
C CYS A 147 16.11 9.62 1.40
N LEU A 148 17.43 9.76 1.40
CA LEU A 148 18.36 8.64 1.35
C LEU A 148 18.09 7.72 2.56
N GLY A 149 17.29 6.65 2.35
CA GLY A 149 17.03 5.71 3.44
C GLY A 149 15.65 5.02 3.46
N GLY A 150 14.84 5.11 2.42
CA GLY A 150 13.67 4.19 2.22
C GLY A 150 12.51 4.31 3.20
N LYS A 151 12.44 5.34 4.05
CA LYS A 151 11.41 5.46 5.11
C LYS A 151 10.27 6.45 4.81
N ASN A 152 10.34 7.23 3.74
CA ASN A 152 9.31 8.23 3.45
C ASN A 152 8.32 7.69 2.41
N LYS A 153 7.26 7.08 2.88
CA LYS A 153 6.12 6.67 2.07
C LYS A 153 5.21 7.90 1.86
N LEU A 154 5.52 8.70 0.86
CA LEU A 154 4.83 9.94 0.59
C LEU A 154 3.33 9.71 0.37
N TYR A 155 2.97 8.66 -0.38
CA TYR A 155 1.58 8.26 -0.61
C TYR A 155 0.79 8.01 0.68
N GLU A 156 1.43 7.48 1.76
CA GLU A 156 0.73 7.27 3.04
C GLU A 156 0.35 8.61 3.70
N LYS A 157 1.23 9.62 3.63
CA LYS A 157 0.96 10.95 4.19
C LYS A 157 -0.13 11.69 3.40
N ILE A 158 -0.05 11.62 2.06
CA ILE A 158 -1.05 12.23 1.19
C ILE A 158 -2.41 11.55 1.41
N MET A 159 -2.44 10.20 1.44
CA MET A 159 -3.67 9.46 1.72
C MET A 159 -4.26 9.82 3.08
N ASP A 160 -3.44 9.93 4.14
CA ASP A 160 -3.89 10.33 5.48
C ASP A 160 -4.55 11.72 5.47
N LYS A 161 -4.01 12.66 4.68
CA LYS A 161 -4.62 13.97 4.47
C LYS A 161 -5.93 13.88 3.67
N CYS A 162 -5.98 13.09 2.60
CA CYS A 162 -7.19 12.86 1.80
C CYS A 162 -8.35 12.33 2.65
N LEU A 163 -8.06 11.41 3.60
CA LEU A 163 -9.07 10.87 4.51
C LEU A 163 -9.72 11.91 5.44
N ASN A 164 -9.16 13.12 5.54
CA ASN A 164 -9.75 14.21 6.33
C ASN A 164 -10.60 15.17 5.50
N MET A 165 -10.61 15.03 4.17
CA MET A 165 -11.17 16.06 3.30
C MET A 165 -12.10 15.55 2.21
N PHE A 166 -12.49 14.26 2.25
CA PHE A 166 -13.48 13.71 1.30
C PHE A 166 -14.83 13.47 1.99
N THR A 167 -15.91 13.54 1.20
CA THR A 167 -17.26 13.32 1.68
C THR A 167 -17.94 12.07 1.11
N ASP A 168 -17.57 11.64 -0.09
CA ASP A 168 -18.18 10.47 -0.73
C ASP A 168 -17.17 9.37 -1.05
N TYR A 169 -16.20 9.65 -1.96
CA TYR A 169 -15.32 8.61 -2.48
C TYR A 169 -13.85 9.03 -2.59
N ILE A 170 -12.97 8.08 -2.36
CA ILE A 170 -11.55 8.14 -2.77
C ILE A 170 -11.26 6.99 -3.72
N LEU A 171 -10.73 7.29 -4.90
CA LEU A 171 -10.30 6.32 -5.91
C LEU A 171 -8.89 6.66 -6.37
N VAL A 172 -7.90 5.96 -5.85
CA VAL A 172 -6.49 6.31 -6.06
C VAL A 172 -5.60 5.10 -6.33
N ILE A 173 -4.44 5.36 -6.97
CA ILE A 173 -3.36 4.41 -7.18
C ILE A 173 -2.31 4.60 -6.11
N THR A 174 -1.83 3.49 -5.55
CA THR A 174 -0.71 3.46 -4.58
C THR A 174 0.09 2.16 -4.72
N PRO A 175 1.26 2.05 -4.07
CA PRO A 175 1.87 0.75 -3.83
C PRO A 175 0.92 -0.18 -3.05
N ASP A 176 0.87 -1.46 -3.44
CA ASP A 176 -0.02 -2.48 -2.85
C ASP A 176 0.18 -2.71 -1.35
N ASN A 177 1.37 -2.40 -0.85
CA ASN A 177 1.72 -2.60 0.55
C ASN A 177 0.92 -1.74 1.54
N ILE A 178 0.16 -0.74 1.07
CA ILE A 178 -0.79 0.03 1.90
C ILE A 178 -1.83 -0.89 2.56
N PHE A 179 -2.24 -1.96 1.85
CA PHE A 179 -3.20 -2.94 2.33
C PHE A 179 -2.59 -4.16 3.03
N SER A 180 -1.30 -4.20 3.22
CA SER A 180 -0.66 -5.37 3.83
C SER A 180 -1.00 -5.62 5.32
N GLY A 181 -1.83 -4.77 5.92
CA GLY A 181 -2.29 -4.87 7.30
C GLY A 181 -1.36 -4.24 8.33
N GLY A 182 -1.88 -4.01 9.53
CA GLY A 182 -1.11 -3.62 10.73
C GLY A 182 -0.68 -2.15 10.83
N SER A 183 -0.69 -1.36 9.77
CA SER A 183 -0.33 0.07 9.83
C SER A 183 -1.47 0.91 10.44
N LYS A 184 -1.11 2.07 11.01
CA LYS A 184 -2.12 3.02 11.52
C LYS A 184 -3.04 3.50 10.40
N LEU A 185 -2.48 3.79 9.22
CA LEU A 185 -3.24 4.24 8.07
C LEU A 185 -4.22 3.16 7.58
N TYR A 186 -3.75 1.89 7.45
CA TYR A 186 -4.63 0.77 7.11
C TYR A 186 -5.83 0.67 8.06
N LYS A 187 -5.55 0.66 9.37
CA LYS A 187 -6.61 0.61 10.39
C LYS A 187 -7.59 1.78 10.27
N ARG A 188 -7.08 2.99 10.03
CA ARG A 188 -7.92 4.15 9.82
C ARG A 188 -8.82 4.00 8.59
N MET A 189 -8.29 3.53 7.47
CA MET A 189 -9.08 3.30 6.25
C MET A 189 -10.22 2.30 6.50
N VAL A 190 -9.90 1.14 7.11
CA VAL A 190 -10.88 0.05 7.24
C VAL A 190 -11.83 0.18 8.42
N ASN A 191 -11.46 0.93 9.48
CA ASN A 191 -12.30 1.08 10.66
C ASN A 191 -13.17 2.35 10.63
N ASN A 192 -12.79 3.36 9.84
CA ASN A 192 -13.54 4.62 9.79
C ASN A 192 -14.30 4.80 8.47
N HIS A 193 -13.96 4.00 7.46
CA HIS A 193 -14.53 4.10 6.12
C HIS A 193 -14.81 2.71 5.55
N SER A 194 -15.57 2.66 4.47
CA SER A 194 -15.91 1.43 3.75
C SER A 194 -14.98 1.26 2.55
N VAL A 195 -14.04 0.31 2.60
CA VAL A 195 -13.22 -0.05 1.44
C VAL A 195 -14.05 -0.97 0.55
N LEU A 196 -14.46 -0.49 -0.63
CA LEU A 196 -15.36 -1.21 -1.53
C LEU A 196 -14.61 -2.14 -2.48
N LEU A 197 -13.44 -1.72 -2.95
CA LEU A 197 -12.64 -2.42 -3.95
C LEU A 197 -11.14 -2.28 -3.65
N ILE A 198 -10.39 -3.35 -3.87
CA ILE A 198 -8.93 -3.34 -4.04
C ILE A 198 -8.60 -4.15 -5.29
N ASP A 199 -7.97 -3.52 -6.28
CA ASP A 199 -7.50 -4.19 -7.50
C ASP A 199 -5.99 -4.43 -7.40
N LEU A 200 -5.59 -5.70 -7.33
CA LEU A 200 -4.22 -6.19 -7.27
C LEU A 200 -3.80 -6.92 -8.55
N ASP A 201 -4.60 -6.83 -9.61
CA ASP A 201 -4.32 -7.50 -10.87
C ASP A 201 -2.95 -7.09 -11.42
N LYS A 202 -2.07 -8.07 -11.58
CA LYS A 202 -0.70 -7.86 -12.10
C LYS A 202 -0.69 -7.35 -13.54
N SER A 203 -1.76 -7.57 -14.30
CA SER A 203 -1.89 -7.02 -15.66
C SER A 203 -1.85 -5.49 -15.66
N ASN A 204 -2.28 -4.85 -14.56
CA ASN A 204 -2.21 -3.41 -14.41
C ASN A 204 -0.76 -2.87 -14.46
N GLN A 205 0.25 -3.70 -14.13
CA GLN A 205 1.66 -3.30 -14.16
C GLN A 205 2.14 -2.92 -15.56
N GLN A 206 1.52 -3.43 -16.62
CA GLN A 206 1.84 -3.07 -18.01
C GLN A 206 1.64 -1.58 -18.32
N PHE A 207 0.75 -0.90 -17.59
CA PHE A 207 0.50 0.53 -17.73
C PHE A 207 1.55 1.40 -17.02
N PHE A 208 2.46 0.77 -16.24
CA PHE A 208 3.46 1.44 -15.40
C PHE A 208 4.87 0.91 -15.70
N LEU A 209 5.31 1.05 -16.94
CA LEU A 209 6.63 0.63 -17.38
C LEU A 209 7.71 1.30 -16.52
N LYS A 210 8.72 0.53 -16.08
CA LYS A 210 9.85 0.97 -15.24
C LYS A 210 9.53 1.17 -13.74
N ILE A 211 8.34 0.86 -13.24
CA ILE A 211 8.10 0.82 -11.79
C ILE A 211 8.41 -0.58 -11.26
N GLN A 212 9.33 -0.67 -10.30
CA GLN A 212 9.68 -1.94 -9.66
C GLN A 212 8.72 -2.36 -8.53
N GLN A 213 7.92 -1.41 -8.02
CA GLN A 213 6.94 -1.68 -6.98
C GLN A 213 5.64 -2.19 -7.60
N TYR A 214 5.03 -3.20 -6.97
CA TYR A 214 3.66 -3.57 -7.30
C TYR A 214 2.70 -2.48 -6.84
N ILE A 215 1.75 -2.20 -7.70
CA ILE A 215 0.73 -1.18 -7.48
C ILE A 215 -0.64 -1.83 -7.27
N CYS A 216 -1.52 -1.10 -6.62
CA CYS A 216 -2.95 -1.35 -6.62
C CYS A 216 -3.70 -0.04 -6.84
N TYR A 217 -4.95 -0.11 -7.29
CA TYR A 217 -5.88 0.97 -7.06
C TYR A 217 -7.04 0.47 -6.19
N PHE A 218 -7.69 1.39 -5.53
CA PHE A 218 -8.77 1.03 -4.61
C PHE A 218 -9.81 2.13 -4.51
N LEU A 219 -11.01 1.71 -4.13
CA LEU A 219 -12.17 2.59 -3.90
C LEU A 219 -12.56 2.55 -2.44
N ILE A 220 -12.60 3.72 -1.81
CA ILE A 220 -13.12 3.93 -0.46
C ILE A 220 -14.36 4.82 -0.53
N GLN A 221 -15.39 4.43 0.19
CA GLN A 221 -16.58 5.26 0.46
C GLN A 221 -16.49 5.83 1.87
N ASN A 222 -16.88 7.08 2.04
CA ASN A 222 -16.96 7.70 3.36
C ASN A 222 -18.06 7.05 4.21
N GLY A 223 -17.82 7.03 5.51
CA GLY A 223 -18.70 6.34 6.45
C GLY A 223 -18.33 4.86 6.60
N HIS A 224 -18.41 4.41 7.86
CA HIS A 224 -18.05 3.05 8.24
C HIS A 224 -19.29 2.15 8.21
N ASN A 225 -19.22 1.10 7.39
CA ASN A 225 -20.15 -0.02 7.45
C ASN A 225 -19.36 -1.28 7.86
N VAL A 226 -19.61 -1.76 9.08
CA VAL A 226 -18.94 -2.96 9.65
C VAL A 226 -19.16 -4.23 8.84
N ASP A 227 -20.22 -4.30 8.05
CA ASP A 227 -20.60 -5.46 7.25
C ASP A 227 -20.18 -5.36 5.78
N VAL A 228 -19.49 -4.28 5.42
CA VAL A 228 -19.00 -4.14 4.06
C VAL A 228 -18.05 -5.27 3.70
N LEU A 229 -18.31 -5.91 2.57
CA LEU A 229 -17.41 -6.86 1.93
C LEU A 229 -16.63 -6.15 0.84
N THR A 230 -15.33 -6.05 1.03
CA THR A 230 -14.42 -5.50 0.04
C THR A 230 -14.25 -6.49 -1.11
N LYS A 231 -14.51 -6.06 -2.35
CA LYS A 231 -14.16 -6.82 -3.54
C LYS A 231 -12.65 -6.78 -3.74
N ILE A 232 -12.00 -7.93 -3.75
CA ILE A 232 -10.58 -8.08 -4.09
C ILE A 232 -10.48 -8.59 -5.51
N ILE A 233 -9.87 -7.83 -6.41
CA ILE A 233 -9.42 -8.34 -7.70
C ILE A 233 -8.01 -8.88 -7.47
N CYS A 234 -7.84 -10.17 -7.68
CA CYS A 234 -6.62 -10.92 -7.39
C CYS A 234 -5.50 -10.63 -8.40
N ASN A 235 -4.31 -11.11 -8.10
CA ASN A 235 -3.14 -10.92 -8.98
C ASN A 235 -3.28 -11.58 -10.37
N ASP A 236 -4.22 -12.50 -10.55
CA ASP A 236 -4.55 -13.21 -11.79
C ASP A 236 -5.85 -12.71 -12.47
N GLY A 237 -6.42 -11.62 -11.96
CA GLY A 237 -7.67 -11.05 -12.46
C GLY A 237 -8.96 -11.73 -11.92
N SER A 238 -8.85 -12.85 -11.22
CA SER A 238 -10.00 -13.43 -10.49
C SER A 238 -10.44 -12.51 -9.35
N PHE A 239 -11.63 -12.73 -8.79
CA PHE A 239 -12.08 -11.89 -7.68
C PHE A 239 -12.86 -12.68 -6.63
N PHE A 240 -12.86 -12.17 -5.42
CA PHE A 240 -13.71 -12.60 -4.31
C PHE A 240 -13.98 -11.42 -3.37
N SER A 241 -14.81 -11.63 -2.35
CA SER A 241 -15.14 -10.60 -1.38
C SER A 241 -14.70 -11.00 0.03
N VAL A 242 -14.20 -10.03 0.80
CA VAL A 242 -13.66 -10.26 2.14
C VAL A 242 -13.95 -9.09 3.08
N LYS A 243 -14.17 -9.39 4.35
CA LYS A 243 -14.23 -8.37 5.41
C LYS A 243 -12.81 -7.99 5.84
N LEU A 244 -12.46 -6.69 5.78
CA LEU A 244 -11.12 -6.19 6.11
C LEU A 244 -10.95 -5.77 7.57
N VAL A 245 -12.03 -5.49 8.28
CA VAL A 245 -11.98 -5.04 9.68
C VAL A 245 -11.32 -6.10 10.56
N ASP A 246 -10.51 -5.64 11.52
CA ASP A 246 -9.79 -6.47 12.49
C ASP A 246 -8.75 -7.46 11.90
N ARG A 247 -8.36 -7.28 10.65
CA ARG A 247 -7.31 -8.12 10.04
C ARG A 247 -5.92 -7.60 10.34
N PRO A 248 -5.06 -8.36 10.99
CA PRO A 248 -3.69 -7.94 11.25
C PRO A 248 -2.79 -8.04 10.03
N VAL A 249 -3.12 -8.93 9.07
CA VAL A 249 -2.30 -9.26 7.90
C VAL A 249 -3.20 -9.55 6.71
N ASN A 250 -2.78 -9.10 5.52
CA ASN A 250 -3.37 -9.44 4.24
C ASN A 250 -2.30 -9.96 3.27
N PRO A 251 -2.60 -10.97 2.43
CA PRO A 251 -1.65 -11.60 1.52
C PRO A 251 -1.54 -10.84 0.18
N VAL A 252 -1.27 -9.53 0.22
CA VAL A 252 -1.33 -8.62 -0.94
C VAL A 252 -0.48 -9.02 -2.15
N ARG A 253 0.57 -9.84 -1.95
CA ARG A 253 1.47 -10.29 -3.03
C ARG A 253 0.92 -11.44 -3.85
N ASN A 254 0.04 -12.20 -3.29
CA ASN A 254 -0.66 -13.31 -3.94
C ASN A 254 -1.99 -13.53 -3.23
N TRP A 255 -2.88 -12.54 -3.31
CA TRP A 255 -4.20 -12.66 -2.71
C TRP A 255 -5.12 -13.39 -3.67
N ASN A 256 -5.55 -14.57 -3.28
CA ASN A 256 -6.50 -15.42 -3.96
C ASN A 256 -7.30 -16.22 -2.91
N ALA A 257 -8.24 -17.05 -3.33
CA ALA A 257 -9.07 -17.83 -2.43
C ALA A 257 -8.26 -18.80 -1.54
N GLU A 258 -7.18 -19.38 -2.09
CA GLU A 258 -6.30 -20.28 -1.35
C GLU A 258 -5.56 -19.56 -0.22
N THR A 259 -4.85 -18.48 -0.54
CA THR A 259 -4.11 -17.70 0.46
C THR A 259 -5.05 -17.04 1.48
N GLU A 260 -6.26 -16.66 1.07
CA GLU A 260 -7.28 -16.17 1.99
C GLU A 260 -7.69 -17.24 3.00
N ASN A 261 -7.90 -18.47 2.54
CA ASN A 261 -8.23 -19.61 3.43
C ASN A 261 -7.08 -19.92 4.41
N LEU A 262 -5.83 -19.86 3.94
CA LEU A 262 -4.66 -20.04 4.80
C LEU A 262 -4.55 -18.94 5.86
N ILE A 263 -4.78 -17.68 5.48
CA ILE A 263 -4.78 -16.57 6.45
C ILE A 263 -5.87 -16.76 7.50
N ARG A 264 -7.10 -17.14 7.11
CA ARG A 264 -8.18 -17.41 8.07
C ARG A 264 -7.87 -18.56 9.02
N LYS A 265 -7.18 -19.59 8.54
CA LYS A 265 -6.81 -20.79 9.28
C LYS A 265 -5.68 -20.52 10.30
N TYR A 266 -4.62 -19.85 9.86
CA TYR A 266 -3.36 -19.74 10.60
C TYR A 266 -3.10 -18.38 11.26
N ILE A 267 -3.89 -17.36 10.98
CA ILE A 267 -3.71 -16.01 11.54
C ILE A 267 -4.82 -15.69 12.53
N SER A 268 -4.42 -15.24 13.71
CA SER A 268 -5.32 -14.80 14.79
C SER A 268 -5.29 -13.29 14.95
N ASN A 269 -6.39 -12.69 15.39
CA ASN A 269 -6.45 -11.27 15.75
C ASN A 269 -5.66 -10.96 17.04
N THR A 270 -5.40 -11.97 17.86
CA THR A 270 -4.56 -11.85 19.06
C THR A 270 -3.11 -12.12 18.73
N LYS A 271 -2.21 -11.34 19.34
CA LYS A 271 -0.77 -11.60 19.25
C LYS A 271 -0.40 -12.83 20.07
N ASN A 272 0.59 -13.56 19.57
CA ASN A 272 1.20 -14.70 20.24
C ASN A 272 2.48 -14.30 21.03
N ASN A 273 3.14 -15.28 21.62
CA ASN A 273 4.35 -15.11 22.44
C ASN A 273 5.65 -15.08 21.62
N ILE A 274 5.60 -15.01 20.30
CA ILE A 274 6.81 -14.93 19.47
C ILE A 274 7.48 -13.58 19.69
N VAL A 275 8.77 -13.62 20.01
CA VAL A 275 9.54 -12.44 20.32
C VAL A 275 10.33 -12.02 19.09
N TYR A 276 10.23 -10.75 18.75
CA TYR A 276 11.03 -10.13 17.71
C TYR A 276 12.21 -9.39 18.34
N ASN A 277 13.43 -9.83 18.05
CA ASN A 277 14.62 -9.09 18.43
C ASN A 277 14.98 -8.06 17.34
N ARG A 278 14.63 -6.79 17.57
CA ARG A 278 15.03 -5.70 16.69
C ARG A 278 16.55 -5.48 16.74
N GLY A 279 17.16 -5.72 17.90
CA GLY A 279 18.59 -5.58 18.15
C GLY A 279 19.14 -4.17 17.95
N LYS A 280 20.45 -4.04 18.16
CA LYS A 280 21.24 -2.86 17.80
C LYS A 280 21.96 -3.08 16.47
N SER A 281 22.66 -2.07 15.97
CA SER A 281 23.53 -2.19 14.80
C SER A 281 24.58 -3.30 15.02
N ILE A 282 24.95 -4.04 13.97
CA ILE A 282 25.90 -5.16 14.00
C ILE A 282 27.24 -4.78 14.65
N GLN A 283 27.67 -3.55 14.52
CA GLN A 283 28.90 -3.03 15.13
C GLN A 283 28.95 -3.08 16.67
N HIS A 284 27.82 -3.34 17.34
CA HIS A 284 27.75 -3.51 18.79
C HIS A 284 27.99 -4.94 19.25
N TYR A 285 28.25 -5.86 18.31
CA TYR A 285 28.49 -7.27 18.58
C TYR A 285 29.90 -7.65 18.15
N GLY A 286 30.49 -8.63 18.84
CA GLY A 286 31.78 -9.22 18.47
C GLY A 286 31.64 -10.28 17.38
N SER A 287 32.78 -10.70 16.84
CA SER A 287 32.93 -11.82 15.93
C SER A 287 33.45 -13.06 16.64
N GLU A 288 33.45 -14.20 15.96
CA GLU A 288 34.04 -15.44 16.46
C GLU A 288 35.52 -15.23 16.87
N GLY A 289 35.88 -15.74 18.06
CA GLY A 289 37.22 -15.53 18.63
C GLY A 289 37.42 -14.24 19.41
N SER A 290 36.42 -13.37 19.54
CA SER A 290 36.42 -12.25 20.47
C SER A 290 36.17 -12.77 21.92
N ASN A 291 36.69 -12.06 22.95
CA ASN A 291 36.45 -12.38 24.38
C ASN A 291 35.01 -12.09 24.79
N HIS A 292 34.05 -12.80 24.19
CA HIS A 292 32.63 -12.65 24.42
C HIS A 292 32.01 -14.01 24.73
N ASP A 293 31.32 -14.14 25.82
CA ASP A 293 30.88 -15.42 26.38
C ASP A 293 29.59 -15.97 25.74
N ILE A 294 28.77 -15.14 25.15
CA ILE A 294 27.45 -15.53 24.63
C ILE A 294 27.41 -15.43 23.12
N ALA A 295 27.19 -16.58 22.47
CA ALA A 295 26.94 -16.65 21.03
C ALA A 295 25.46 -16.38 20.71
N LEU A 296 25.20 -15.56 19.70
CA LEU A 296 23.88 -15.20 19.24
C LEU A 296 23.63 -15.75 17.83
N ILE A 297 22.56 -16.47 17.61
CA ILE A 297 22.14 -16.92 16.28
C ILE A 297 21.71 -15.71 15.47
N TYR A 298 22.46 -15.36 14.42
CA TYR A 298 22.21 -14.19 13.57
C TYR A 298 21.68 -14.53 12.18
N THR A 299 22.30 -15.52 11.51
CA THR A 299 21.79 -16.10 10.27
C THR A 299 21.82 -17.62 10.40
N PRO A 300 21.30 -18.40 9.45
CA PRO A 300 21.42 -19.86 9.49
C PRO A 300 22.83 -20.38 9.72
N THR A 301 23.84 -19.65 9.23
CA THR A 301 25.26 -20.05 9.23
C THR A 301 26.20 -19.13 10.01
N LYS A 302 25.73 -17.98 10.49
CA LYS A 302 26.58 -16.98 11.18
C LYS A 302 26.09 -16.70 12.58
N PHE A 303 27.04 -16.54 13.49
CA PHE A 303 26.83 -16.12 14.85
C PHE A 303 27.39 -14.71 15.07
N LEU A 304 26.83 -13.98 16.00
CA LEU A 304 27.38 -12.78 16.62
C LEU A 304 27.70 -13.13 18.09
N TYR A 305 28.52 -12.35 18.74
CA TYR A 305 28.98 -12.63 20.10
C TYR A 305 28.79 -11.40 20.98
N THR A 306 28.48 -11.62 22.27
CA THR A 306 28.31 -10.55 23.25
C THR A 306 28.64 -11.05 24.67
N ASN A 307 29.12 -10.15 25.52
CA ASN A 307 29.21 -10.35 26.96
C ASN A 307 28.20 -9.48 27.72
N ARG A 308 27.25 -8.89 27.02
CA ARG A 308 26.25 -7.99 27.56
C ARG A 308 24.89 -8.65 27.63
N ASP A 309 24.33 -8.77 28.82
CA ASP A 309 23.03 -9.40 29.05
C ASP A 309 21.89 -8.72 28.31
N ASP A 310 21.95 -7.37 28.15
CA ASP A 310 20.94 -6.61 27.42
C ASP A 310 20.91 -6.91 25.91
N LEU A 311 21.97 -7.52 25.37
CA LEU A 311 22.06 -7.96 23.98
C LEU A 311 21.85 -9.47 23.82
N ALA A 312 21.90 -10.25 24.89
CA ALA A 312 21.76 -11.70 24.91
C ALA A 312 20.28 -12.16 24.92
N VAL A 313 19.45 -11.55 24.07
CA VAL A 313 18.00 -11.81 24.02
C VAL A 313 17.73 -13.30 23.78
N GLY A 314 16.91 -13.90 24.61
CA GLY A 314 16.51 -15.32 24.49
C GLY A 314 17.58 -16.34 24.89
N TYR A 315 18.71 -15.94 25.46
CA TYR A 315 19.70 -16.85 26.06
C TYR A 315 19.07 -17.64 27.22
N GLY A 316 19.39 -18.90 27.36
CA GLY A 316 18.80 -19.78 28.39
C GLY A 316 17.38 -20.31 28.05
N ILE A 317 16.81 -19.93 26.91
CA ILE A 317 15.46 -20.31 26.49
C ILE A 317 15.53 -21.32 25.33
N LYS A 318 14.91 -22.50 25.50
CA LYS A 318 14.67 -23.45 24.38
C LYS A 318 13.77 -22.80 23.35
N LYS A 319 14.18 -22.80 22.07
CA LYS A 319 13.51 -22.01 21.04
C LYS A 319 13.72 -22.48 19.61
N ILE A 320 12.85 -22.02 18.75
CA ILE A 320 13.06 -22.01 17.30
C ILE A 320 13.36 -20.56 16.89
N VAL A 321 14.44 -20.34 16.16
CA VAL A 321 14.83 -19.04 15.63
C VAL A 321 14.43 -18.96 14.17
N ILE A 322 13.65 -17.91 13.80
CA ILE A 322 13.17 -17.65 12.43
C ILE A 322 13.85 -16.37 11.92
N PHE A 323 14.39 -16.42 10.73
CA PHE A 323 15.14 -15.31 10.14
C PHE A 323 14.23 -14.38 9.34
N CYS A 324 14.25 -13.07 9.67
CA CYS A 324 13.48 -12.06 8.92
C CYS A 324 13.96 -11.91 7.48
N ILE A 325 15.26 -12.13 7.25
CA ILE A 325 15.93 -11.97 5.96
C ILE A 325 16.35 -13.36 5.51
N SER A 326 15.44 -14.12 4.93
CA SER A 326 15.77 -15.38 4.30
C SER A 326 14.91 -15.61 3.07
N VAL A 327 15.55 -15.81 1.93
CA VAL A 327 14.86 -16.21 0.69
C VAL A 327 14.32 -17.63 0.84
N LYS A 328 15.03 -18.48 1.59
CA LYS A 328 14.73 -19.91 1.76
C LYS A 328 13.80 -20.22 2.95
N MET A 329 13.38 -19.20 3.71
CA MET A 329 12.52 -19.37 4.90
C MET A 329 13.10 -20.34 5.95
N GLU A 330 14.42 -20.27 6.14
CA GLU A 330 15.16 -21.15 7.05
C GLU A 330 14.85 -20.79 8.51
N PHE A 331 14.93 -21.79 9.37
CA PHE A 331 14.88 -21.65 10.83
C PHE A 331 16.01 -22.45 11.47
N LYS A 332 16.30 -22.17 12.74
CA LYS A 332 17.31 -22.90 13.53
C LYS A 332 16.74 -23.29 14.87
N LEU A 333 17.06 -24.52 15.32
CA LEU A 333 16.66 -25.04 16.61
C LEU A 333 17.74 -24.75 17.65
N ASP A 334 17.32 -24.34 18.83
CA ASP A 334 18.15 -24.23 20.02
C ASP A 334 17.39 -24.91 21.17
N LEU A 335 17.51 -26.25 21.23
CA LEU A 335 16.75 -27.07 22.18
C LEU A 335 17.35 -27.07 23.58
N ASP A 336 18.57 -26.59 23.74
CA ASP A 336 19.25 -26.51 25.02
C ASP A 336 19.32 -25.09 25.60
N GLY A 337 18.92 -24.08 24.79
CA GLY A 337 18.97 -22.69 25.19
C GLY A 337 20.39 -22.08 25.19
N GLN A 338 21.32 -22.71 24.45
CA GLN A 338 22.73 -22.37 24.48
C GLN A 338 23.06 -21.03 23.81
N TYR A 339 22.13 -20.52 23.00
CA TYR A 339 22.38 -19.33 22.19
C TYR A 339 21.40 -18.21 22.52
N GLY A 340 21.87 -16.97 22.44
CA GLY A 340 20.99 -15.83 22.28
C GLY A 340 20.51 -15.68 20.83
N VAL A 341 19.70 -14.65 20.57
CA VAL A 341 19.10 -14.37 19.25
C VAL A 341 19.60 -13.01 18.76
N GLY A 342 20.21 -13.01 17.61
CA GLY A 342 20.78 -11.79 17.00
C GLY A 342 19.70 -10.80 16.50
N PRO A 343 20.12 -9.61 16.04
CA PRO A 343 19.20 -8.59 15.56
C PRO A 343 18.43 -9.04 14.32
N ASN A 344 17.20 -8.50 14.17
CA ASN A 344 16.29 -8.78 13.05
C ASN A 344 15.91 -10.25 12.89
N THR A 345 15.79 -10.97 13.99
CA THR A 345 15.31 -12.35 14.02
C THR A 345 14.08 -12.48 14.93
N PHE A 346 13.29 -13.52 14.69
CA PHE A 346 12.24 -13.94 15.62
C PHE A 346 12.65 -15.17 16.36
N TYR A 347 12.14 -15.39 17.56
CA TYR A 347 12.20 -16.69 18.19
C TYR A 347 10.87 -17.08 18.80
N ILE A 348 10.59 -18.39 18.75
CA ILE A 348 9.45 -19.04 19.36
C ILE A 348 9.98 -19.76 20.60
N PRO A 349 9.65 -19.33 21.83
CA PRO A 349 9.93 -20.11 23.02
C PRO A 349 9.23 -21.47 22.92
N LEU A 350 9.95 -22.54 23.23
CA LEU A 350 9.41 -23.92 23.18
C LEU A 350 9.06 -24.40 24.58
N GLU A 351 7.83 -24.81 24.74
CA GLU A 351 7.40 -25.66 25.85
C GLU A 351 7.58 -27.14 25.48
N ASN A 352 7.51 -28.03 26.47
CA ASN A 352 7.73 -29.44 26.26
C ASN A 352 6.84 -30.05 25.17
N ASN A 353 7.42 -30.83 24.26
CA ASN A 353 6.80 -31.54 23.13
C ASN A 353 6.18 -30.69 22.00
N GLN A 354 6.48 -29.41 21.93
CA GLN A 354 5.93 -28.54 20.86
C GLN A 354 6.83 -28.44 19.63
N SER A 355 8.12 -28.77 19.72
CA SER A 355 9.11 -28.59 18.69
C SER A 355 8.73 -29.26 17.35
N GLU A 356 8.28 -30.53 17.41
CA GLU A 356 7.92 -31.29 16.21
C GLU A 356 6.74 -30.66 15.43
N LYS A 357 5.70 -30.19 16.15
CA LYS A 357 4.54 -29.55 15.54
C LYS A 357 4.95 -28.23 14.86
N TRP A 358 5.79 -27.42 15.52
CA TRP A 358 6.32 -26.22 14.94
C TRP A 358 7.18 -26.48 13.71
N ILE A 359 8.09 -27.46 13.77
CA ILE A 359 8.95 -27.85 12.64
C ILE A 359 8.07 -28.26 11.46
N ARG A 360 7.10 -29.16 11.67
CA ARG A 360 6.17 -29.59 10.62
C ARG A 360 5.42 -28.42 9.99
N PHE A 361 4.96 -27.46 10.80
CA PHE A 361 4.29 -26.26 10.29
C PHE A 361 5.25 -25.38 9.48
N LEU A 362 6.45 -25.06 9.98
CA LEU A 362 7.42 -24.20 9.32
C LEU A 362 7.97 -24.81 8.02
N GLU A 363 7.97 -26.12 7.91
CA GLU A 363 8.37 -26.86 6.68
C GLU A 363 7.22 -27.03 5.68
N SER A 364 5.97 -26.80 6.11
CA SER A 364 4.79 -26.98 5.28
C SER A 364 4.72 -26.01 4.10
N ASP A 365 4.04 -26.43 3.05
CA ASP A 365 3.76 -25.57 1.91
C ASP A 365 2.76 -24.46 2.27
N ASP A 366 1.85 -24.72 3.21
CA ASP A 366 0.94 -23.70 3.78
C ASP A 366 1.74 -22.50 4.34
N TYR A 367 2.75 -22.75 5.18
CA TYR A 367 3.60 -21.70 5.73
C TYR A 367 4.38 -20.95 4.65
N LYS A 368 5.00 -21.66 3.70
CA LYS A 368 5.75 -21.06 2.60
C LYS A 368 4.86 -20.18 1.71
N THR A 369 3.65 -20.65 1.41
CA THR A 369 2.65 -19.91 0.62
C THR A 369 2.22 -18.63 1.34
N MET A 370 1.87 -18.71 2.63
CA MET A 370 1.51 -17.54 3.42
C MET A 370 2.65 -16.53 3.52
N VAL A 371 3.88 -16.98 3.79
CA VAL A 371 5.04 -16.08 3.87
C VAL A 371 5.28 -15.38 2.54
N SER A 372 5.24 -16.10 1.42
CA SER A 372 5.44 -15.49 0.09
C SER A 372 4.37 -14.47 -0.25
N SER A 373 3.12 -14.72 0.12
CA SER A 373 1.98 -13.85 -0.13
C SER A 373 1.92 -12.60 0.75
N THR A 374 2.53 -12.64 1.93
CA THR A 374 2.51 -11.54 2.91
C THR A 374 3.78 -10.69 2.91
N LYS A 375 4.86 -11.08 2.24
CA LYS A 375 6.10 -10.30 2.15
C LYS A 375 5.87 -8.95 1.46
N THR A 376 6.45 -7.90 2.04
CA THR A 376 6.36 -6.53 1.46
C THR A 376 7.41 -6.25 0.41
N ASN A 377 8.53 -6.96 0.45
CA ASN A 377 9.59 -6.96 -0.55
C ASN A 377 10.20 -8.37 -0.64
N ARG A 378 11.14 -8.56 -1.56
CA ARG A 378 11.70 -9.89 -1.84
C ARG A 378 12.39 -10.59 -0.65
N GLN A 379 12.69 -9.87 0.43
CA GLN A 379 13.61 -10.36 1.47
C GLN A 379 13.05 -10.33 2.90
N PHE A 380 12.03 -9.52 3.23
CA PHE A 380 11.64 -9.30 4.62
C PHE A 380 10.32 -9.98 4.99
N LEU A 381 10.38 -10.85 6.00
CA LEU A 381 9.22 -11.38 6.69
C LEU A 381 8.61 -10.29 7.58
N LYS A 382 7.30 -10.11 7.51
CA LYS A 382 6.63 -9.12 8.35
C LYS A 382 6.54 -9.56 9.81
N ASN A 383 6.94 -8.67 10.70
CA ASN A 383 6.75 -8.84 12.14
C ASN A 383 5.26 -9.12 12.49
N THR A 384 4.35 -8.36 11.91
CA THR A 384 2.90 -8.53 12.14
C THR A 384 2.43 -9.93 11.77
N PHE A 385 2.91 -10.52 10.67
CA PHE A 385 2.55 -11.88 10.26
C PHE A 385 2.95 -12.91 11.33
N ILE A 386 4.21 -12.93 11.74
CA ILE A 386 4.72 -13.90 12.73
C ILE A 386 4.03 -13.73 14.08
N GLN A 387 3.82 -12.49 14.55
CA GLN A 387 3.18 -12.24 15.84
C GLN A 387 1.70 -12.62 15.91
N HIS A 388 1.06 -12.84 14.78
CA HIS A 388 -0.35 -13.22 14.69
C HIS A 388 -0.58 -14.67 14.27
N LEU A 389 0.46 -15.51 14.18
CA LEU A 389 0.30 -16.96 13.99
C LEU A 389 -0.57 -17.57 15.08
N ASN A 390 -1.54 -18.37 14.68
CA ASN A 390 -2.51 -19.01 15.58
C ASN A 390 -1.91 -20.26 16.24
N TYR A 391 -1.32 -20.10 17.40
CA TYR A 391 -0.71 -21.18 18.19
C TYR A 391 -1.66 -22.35 18.46
N LYS A 392 -2.89 -22.03 18.83
CA LYS A 392 -3.88 -23.09 19.13
C LYS A 392 -4.12 -24.00 17.94
N TYR A 393 -4.15 -23.44 16.75
CA TYR A 393 -4.34 -24.21 15.53
C TYR A 393 -3.06 -24.98 15.11
N ILE A 394 -1.89 -24.36 15.23
CA ILE A 394 -0.61 -24.96 14.83
C ILE A 394 -0.22 -26.11 15.77
N LEU A 395 -0.53 -26.00 17.07
CA LEU A 395 -0.14 -26.97 18.10
C LEU A 395 -1.18 -28.07 18.37
N ASN A 396 -2.38 -27.95 17.81
CA ASN A 396 -3.36 -29.03 17.82
C ASN A 396 -3.20 -29.94 16.61
#